data_367b9bad484609ad7b96ccc502e6d14c
#
_entry.id   367b9bad484609ad7b96ccc502e6d14c
#
_cell.length_a   1.000
_cell.length_b   1.000
_cell.length_c   1.000
_cell.angle_alpha   90.00
_cell.angle_beta   90.00
_cell.angle_gamma   90.00
#
_symmetry.space_group_name_H-M   'P 1'
#
loop_
_entity.id
_entity.type
_entity.pdbx_description
1 polymer ?
#
loop_
_entity_poly.entity_id
_entity_poly.type
_entity_poly.pdbx_seq_one_letter_code
_entity_poly.pdbx_strand_id
1 'polypeptide(L)' 'MILNCAIVDDEPLALELLQSYVEKTAFLRLAGKYSSAVQAMNEIPAHEEIHILFLDIQMPELNGLEFSHMVNP' A
#
# COMPACT_ATOMS: atom_id res chain seq x y z
N MET A 1 20.23 -0.69 -1.19
CA MET A 1 19.09 -0.11 -1.91
C MET A 1 17.85 -0.17 -1.03
N ILE A 2 17.14 0.93 -0.91
CA ILE A 2 15.90 1.00 -0.13
C ILE A 2 14.74 1.13 -1.10
N LEU A 3 13.72 0.30 -0.93
CA LEU A 3 12.52 0.33 -1.74
C LEU A 3 11.38 0.98 -0.95
N ASN A 4 10.75 1.99 -1.53
CA ASN A 4 9.59 2.61 -0.93
C ASN A 4 8.37 1.73 -1.14
N CYS A 5 7.60 1.50 -0.08
CA CYS A 5 6.39 0.69 -0.20
C CYS A 5 5.19 1.39 0.42
N ALA A 6 4.02 1.03 -0.07
CA ALA A 6 2.75 1.48 0.49
C ALA A 6 1.93 0.26 0.86
N ILE A 7 1.13 0.38 1.91
CA ILE A 7 0.26 -0.69 2.35
C ILE A 7 -1.19 -0.21 2.38
N VAL A 8 -2.10 -1.08 1.95
CA VAL A 8 -3.52 -0.76 1.87
C VAL A 8 -4.30 -1.93 2.45
N ASP A 9 -5.10 -1.66 3.47
CA ASP A 9 -5.94 -2.68 4.10
C ASP A 9 -7.04 -1.97 4.87
N ASP A 10 -8.28 -2.47 4.78
CA ASP A 10 -9.38 -1.88 5.50
C ASP A 10 -9.47 -2.35 6.96
N GLU A 11 -8.64 -3.31 7.35
CA GLU A 11 -8.57 -3.82 8.72
C GLU A 11 -7.44 -3.11 9.47
N PRO A 12 -7.74 -2.34 10.52
CA PRO A 12 -6.70 -1.62 11.24
C PRO A 12 -5.60 -2.51 11.81
N LEU A 13 -5.96 -3.69 12.32
CA LEU A 13 -4.98 -4.60 12.87
C LEU A 13 -4.06 -5.16 11.80
N ALA A 14 -4.61 -5.42 10.60
CA ALA A 14 -3.80 -5.88 9.48
C ALA A 14 -2.83 -4.80 9.02
N LEU A 15 -3.26 -3.54 8.99
CA LEU A 15 -2.36 -2.43 8.66
C LEU A 15 -1.21 -2.34 9.64
N GLU A 16 -1.49 -2.47 10.94
CA GLU A 16 -0.43 -2.43 11.94
C GLU A 16 0.54 -3.58 11.77
N LEU A 17 0.04 -4.77 11.44
CA LEU A 17 0.88 -5.94 11.24
C LEU A 17 1.78 -5.76 10.02
N LEU A 18 1.23 -5.29 8.92
CA LEU A 18 1.99 -5.03 7.70
C LEU A 18 3.05 -3.95 7.96
N GLN A 19 2.68 -2.90 8.65
CA GLN A 19 3.63 -1.85 9.00
C GLN A 19 4.79 -2.42 9.81
N SER A 20 4.49 -3.28 10.77
CA SER A 20 5.50 -3.91 11.59
C SER A 20 6.48 -4.72 10.73
N TYR A 21 5.97 -5.48 9.77
CA TYR A 21 6.83 -6.25 8.88
C TYR A 21 7.72 -5.36 8.03
N VAL A 22 7.16 -4.27 7.50
CA VAL A 22 7.94 -3.33 6.71
C VAL A 22 9.05 -2.73 7.55
N GLU A 23 8.73 -2.31 8.76
CA GLU A 23 9.72 -1.67 9.65
C GLU A 23 10.84 -2.62 10.06
N LYS A 24 10.56 -3.90 10.08
CA LYS A 24 11.56 -4.92 10.42
C LYS A 24 12.38 -5.39 9.21
N THR A 25 12.05 -4.92 8.03
CA THR A 25 12.72 -5.32 6.80
C THR A 25 13.65 -4.21 6.36
N ALA A 26 14.95 -4.45 6.44
CA ALA A 26 15.95 -3.41 6.28
C ALA A 26 15.92 -2.70 4.92
N PHE A 27 15.50 -3.40 3.86
CA PHE A 27 15.49 -2.81 2.52
C PHE A 27 14.14 -2.17 2.15
N LEU A 28 13.21 -2.08 3.08
CA LEU A 28 11.91 -1.46 2.84
C LEU A 28 11.74 -0.20 3.67
N ARG A 29 11.10 0.79 3.06
CA ARG A 29 10.71 2.02 3.75
C ARG A 29 9.23 2.24 3.53
N LEU A 30 8.47 2.46 4.60
CA LEU A 30 7.04 2.73 4.49
C LEU A 30 6.82 4.15 4.03
N ALA A 31 6.30 4.30 2.82
CA ALA A 31 6.02 5.61 2.24
C ALA A 31 4.56 6.03 2.41
N GLY A 32 3.66 5.06 2.59
CA GLY A 32 2.24 5.38 2.79
C GLY A 32 1.49 4.23 3.39
N LYS A 33 0.45 4.56 4.16
CA LYS A 33 -0.42 3.59 4.81
C LYS A 33 -1.85 4.08 4.63
N TYR A 34 -2.70 3.27 4.04
CA TYR A 34 -4.04 3.68 3.67
C TYR A 34 -5.07 2.65 4.12
N SER A 35 -6.23 3.13 4.56
CA SER A 35 -7.29 2.25 5.05
C SER A 35 -8.28 1.85 3.96
N SER A 36 -8.16 2.40 2.77
CA SER A 36 -9.03 2.02 1.66
C SER A 36 -8.31 2.21 0.33
N ALA A 37 -8.79 1.48 -0.68
CA ALA A 37 -8.26 1.62 -2.03
C ALA A 37 -8.52 3.02 -2.60
N VAL A 38 -9.69 3.58 -2.29
CA VAL A 38 -10.03 4.92 -2.76
C VAL A 38 -9.07 5.96 -2.20
N GLN A 39 -8.78 5.87 -0.90
CA GLN A 39 -7.83 6.78 -0.28
C GLN A 39 -6.45 6.66 -0.93
N ALA A 40 -6.00 5.43 -1.16
CA ALA A 40 -4.71 5.21 -1.78
C ALA A 40 -4.65 5.78 -3.20
N MET A 41 -5.70 5.58 -3.97
CA MET A 41 -5.77 6.12 -5.33
C MET A 41 -5.66 7.64 -5.36
N ASN A 42 -6.21 8.31 -4.35
CA ASN A 42 -6.17 9.76 -4.30
C ASN A 42 -4.82 10.28 -3.82
N GLU A 43 -4.12 9.54 -2.98
CA GLU A 43 -2.93 10.04 -2.31
C GLU A 43 -1.61 9.53 -2.89
N ILE A 44 -1.57 8.29 -3.35
CA ILE A 44 -0.32 7.72 -3.86
C ILE A 44 0.31 8.56 -4.98
N PRO A 45 -0.43 9.03 -5.98
CA PRO A 45 0.18 9.81 -7.07
C PRO A 45 0.82 11.12 -6.62
N ALA A 46 0.47 11.61 -5.44
CA ALA A 46 1.02 12.87 -4.93
C ALA A 46 2.27 12.66 -4.09
N HIS A 47 2.62 11.42 -3.81
CA HIS A 47 3.78 11.07 -2.99
C HIS A 47 4.99 10.73 -3.84
N GLU A 48 6.08 10.40 -3.15
CA GLU A 48 7.27 9.90 -3.79
C GLU A 48 6.99 8.60 -4.53
N GLU A 49 7.95 8.20 -5.34
CA GLU A 49 7.87 6.96 -6.09
C GLU A 49 7.62 5.77 -5.18
N ILE A 50 6.62 4.96 -5.52
CA ILE A 50 6.28 3.74 -4.80
C ILE A 50 6.74 2.55 -5.64
N HIS A 51 7.61 1.74 -5.07
CA HIS A 51 8.17 0.57 -5.76
C HIS A 51 7.34 -0.70 -5.52
N ILE A 52 6.75 -0.81 -4.33
CA ILE A 52 5.99 -2.01 -3.93
C ILE A 52 4.69 -1.59 -3.28
N LEU A 53 3.61 -2.25 -3.66
CA LEU A 53 2.29 -2.01 -3.08
C LEU A 53 1.78 -3.31 -2.47
N PHE A 54 1.58 -3.31 -1.16
CA PHE A 54 0.94 -4.43 -0.46
C PHE A 54 -0.54 -4.12 -0.35
N LEU A 55 -1.38 -4.96 -0.91
CA LEU A 55 -2.79 -4.67 -1.09
C LEU A 55 -3.66 -5.85 -0.68
N ASP A 56 -4.66 -5.58 0.18
CA ASP A 56 -5.70 -6.56 0.48
C ASP A 56 -6.68 -6.57 -0.66
N ILE A 57 -6.79 -7.69 -1.36
CA ILE A 57 -7.62 -7.80 -2.55
C ILE A 57 -9.10 -7.99 -2.23
N GLN A 58 -9.47 -7.99 -0.96
CA GLN A 58 -10.87 -8.17 -0.54
C GLN A 58 -11.58 -6.85 -0.26
N MET A 59 -10.99 -5.73 -0.63
CA MET A 59 -11.62 -4.42 -0.45
C MET A 59 -12.88 -4.28 -1.30
N PRO A 60 -13.99 -3.79 -0.71
CA PRO A 60 -15.25 -3.76 -1.44
C PRO A 60 -15.33 -2.73 -2.57
N GLU A 61 -14.57 -1.65 -2.48
CA GLU A 61 -14.64 -0.58 -3.49
C GLU A 61 -13.92 -0.95 -4.78
N LEU A 62 -12.92 -1.81 -4.70
CA LEU A 62 -12.06 -2.07 -5.85
C LEU A 62 -11.28 -3.34 -5.55
N ASN A 63 -11.22 -4.28 -6.49
CA ASN A 63 -10.41 -5.46 -6.26
C ASN A 63 -8.93 -5.14 -6.47
N GLY A 64 -8.07 -5.96 -5.87
CA GLY A 64 -6.63 -5.70 -5.88
C GLY A 64 -6.04 -5.65 -7.27
N LEU A 65 -6.55 -6.46 -8.18
CA LEU A 65 -6.05 -6.49 -9.54
C LEU A 65 -6.34 -5.19 -10.28
N GLU A 66 -7.57 -4.69 -10.16
CA GLU A 66 -7.94 -3.42 -10.79
C GLU A 66 -7.12 -2.27 -10.23
N PHE A 67 -6.93 -2.24 -8.93
CA PHE A 67 -6.10 -1.21 -8.32
C PHE A 67 -4.67 -1.26 -8.86
N SER A 68 -4.10 -2.44 -8.95
CA SER A 68 -2.73 -2.61 -9.44
C SER A 68 -2.56 -2.09 -10.86
N HIS A 69 -3.56 -2.31 -11.70
CA HIS A 69 -3.53 -1.78 -13.07
C HIS A 69 -3.55 -0.26 -13.09
N MET A 70 -4.24 0.37 -12.16
CA MET A 70 -4.35 1.83 -12.13
C MET A 70 -3.07 2.50 -11.65
N VAL A 71 -2.34 1.89 -10.73
CA VAL A 71 -1.11 2.48 -10.21
C VAL A 71 0.15 1.96 -10.88
N ASN A 72 0.03 0.90 -11.65
CA ASN A 72 1.14 0.24 -12.35
C ASN A 72 0.75 0.02 -13.80
N PRO A 73 0.72 1.05 -14.59
CA PRO A 73 0.31 0.94 -15.99
C PRO A 73 1.27 0.09 -16.83
#